data_fdec5289d5600eb06b9e9c38d2c293b2
#
_entry.id   fdec5289d5600eb06b9e9c38d2c293b2
#
_cell.length_a   1.000
_cell.length_b   1.000
_cell.length_c   1.000
_cell.angle_alpha   90.00
_cell.angle_beta   90.00
_cell.angle_gamma   90.00
#
_symmetry.space_group_name_H-M   'P 1'
#
loop_
_entity.id
_entity.type
_entity.pdbx_description
1 polymer ?
#
loop_
_entity_poly.entity_id
_entity_poly.type
_entity_poly.pdbx_seq_one_letter_code
_entity_poly.pdbx_strand_id
1 'polypeptide(L)'
;MQLNNVDIQAQLVSGTNIKTINGNNILGSSNLTVIDGLPGVHALLKLITGDVVSCQINAGTSNGVASQPNRLTALPFIPAQTFTSSNLYINARGTPVAGSRVKILIYSDVNGLPTTKLYESTDLDTSTIGIKTVTTSFTFNAGETYWLTLWSNLNPNLTACSSTSLIPIKTTGTSPVTGYTGVATYGTAPTTFPSVIAQTSTVVCLFITSA
;
A
#
# COMPACT_ATOMS: atom_id res chain seq x y z
N MET A 1 -27.57 57.89 26.17
CA MET A 1 -27.92 56.53 26.52
C MET A 1 -26.82 55.60 25.94
N GLN A 2 -25.80 55.27 26.79
CA GLN A 2 -24.75 54.35 26.37
C GLN A 2 -25.31 52.92 26.45
N LEU A 3 -25.45 52.30 25.34
CA LEU A 3 -25.66 50.85 25.29
C LEU A 3 -24.39 50.20 25.83
N ASN A 4 -24.44 49.72 27.07
CA ASN A 4 -23.42 48.83 27.57
C ASN A 4 -23.36 47.60 26.65
N ASN A 5 -22.24 47.43 26.04
CA ASN A 5 -21.95 46.25 25.20
C ASN A 5 -21.73 45.05 26.13
N VAL A 6 -22.79 44.67 26.86
CA VAL A 6 -22.81 43.53 27.74
C VAL A 6 -23.14 42.32 26.87
N ASP A 7 -22.10 41.55 26.56
CA ASP A 7 -22.14 40.17 26.14
C ASP A 7 -23.38 39.69 25.37
N ILE A 8 -23.45 40.09 24.11
CA ILE A 8 -24.43 39.51 23.18
C ILE A 8 -23.99 38.12 22.67
N GLN A 9 -22.82 37.66 23.08
CA GLN A 9 -22.45 36.27 22.80
C GLN A 9 -23.03 35.37 23.89
N ALA A 10 -24.17 34.76 23.57
CA ALA A 10 -24.61 33.59 24.32
C ALA A 10 -23.44 32.58 24.36
N GLN A 11 -23.16 32.09 25.55
CA GLN A 11 -22.12 31.07 25.73
C GLN A 11 -22.29 29.96 24.67
N LEU A 12 -21.31 29.81 23.83
CA LEU A 12 -21.32 28.77 22.81
C LEU A 12 -21.12 27.41 23.47
N VAL A 13 -22.14 26.56 23.42
CA VAL A 13 -22.12 25.21 23.99
C VAL A 13 -22.10 24.20 22.87
N SER A 14 -21.06 23.35 22.86
CA SER A 14 -20.92 22.29 21.88
C SER A 14 -22.11 21.34 21.91
N GLY A 15 -22.62 20.98 20.74
CA GLY A 15 -23.79 20.12 20.59
C GLY A 15 -25.15 20.79 20.84
N THR A 16 -25.17 22.02 21.39
CA THR A 16 -26.41 22.78 21.65
C THR A 16 -26.61 23.89 20.62
N ASN A 17 -25.68 24.83 20.53
CA ASN A 17 -25.73 25.92 19.59
C ASN A 17 -24.59 25.99 18.59
N ILE A 18 -23.60 25.06 18.71
CA ILE A 18 -22.58 24.78 17.72
C ILE A 18 -22.63 23.31 17.36
N LYS A 19 -22.70 23.03 16.07
CA LYS A 19 -22.65 21.66 15.57
C LYS A 19 -21.24 21.07 15.76
N THR A 20 -21.18 19.82 16.15
CA THR A 20 -19.93 19.05 16.14
C THR A 20 -19.60 18.58 14.72
N ILE A 21 -18.32 18.41 14.42
CA ILE A 21 -17.85 17.75 13.20
C ILE A 21 -17.45 16.33 13.58
N ASN A 22 -18.11 15.35 13.04
CA ASN A 22 -17.87 13.92 13.33
C ASN A 22 -17.89 13.59 14.85
N GLY A 23 -18.78 14.24 15.61
CA GLY A 23 -18.87 14.04 17.06
C GLY A 23 -17.81 14.78 17.87
N ASN A 24 -16.85 15.44 17.24
CA ASN A 24 -15.79 16.20 17.92
C ASN A 24 -16.23 17.63 18.18
N ASN A 25 -15.93 18.10 19.40
CA ASN A 25 -16.17 19.46 19.81
C ASN A 25 -15.25 20.43 19.03
N ILE A 26 -15.83 21.43 18.38
CA ILE A 26 -15.07 22.46 17.65
C ILE A 26 -14.68 23.66 18.53
N LEU A 27 -15.09 23.65 19.80
CA LEU A 27 -14.70 24.66 20.79
C LEU A 27 -13.48 24.15 21.57
N GLY A 28 -12.38 24.82 21.46
CA GLY A 28 -11.15 24.51 22.19
C GLY A 28 -10.00 25.40 21.79
N SER A 29 -8.91 25.32 22.53
CA SER A 29 -7.67 26.09 22.28
C SER A 29 -6.76 25.47 21.21
N SER A 30 -7.14 24.31 20.65
CA SER A 30 -6.38 23.62 19.61
C SER A 30 -7.07 23.73 18.24
N ASN A 31 -6.29 23.75 17.18
CA ASN A 31 -6.82 23.71 15.81
C ASN A 31 -7.51 22.38 15.55
N LEU A 32 -8.74 22.43 15.02
CA LEU A 32 -9.35 21.27 14.41
C LEU A 32 -8.62 20.97 13.09
N THR A 33 -7.84 19.93 13.06
CA THR A 33 -7.25 19.45 11.81
C THR A 33 -8.33 18.68 11.06
N VAL A 34 -8.98 19.32 10.11
CA VAL A 34 -9.80 18.63 9.11
C VAL A 34 -8.80 18.03 8.12
N ILE A 35 -8.65 16.73 8.12
CA ILE A 35 -7.85 16.04 7.10
C ILE A 35 -8.67 16.11 5.81
N ASP A 36 -8.40 17.15 5.04
CA ASP A 36 -8.98 17.36 3.72
C ASP A 36 -8.32 16.35 2.76
N GLY A 37 -9.11 15.36 2.38
CA GLY A 37 -8.79 14.49 1.27
C GLY A 37 -7.54 13.64 1.44
N LEU A 38 -7.68 12.45 2.01
CA LEU A 38 -6.75 11.37 1.69
C LEU A 38 -6.86 11.12 0.18
N PRO A 39 -5.80 11.39 -0.60
CA PRO A 39 -5.80 11.03 -2.00
C PRO A 39 -5.84 9.51 -2.11
N GLY A 40 -6.89 8.97 -2.69
CA GLY A 40 -7.06 7.55 -2.88
C GLY A 40 -7.92 6.92 -1.80
N VAL A 41 -9.21 7.10 -1.94
CA VAL A 41 -10.28 6.55 -1.09
C VAL A 41 -10.27 5.03 -1.09
N HIS A 42 -9.50 4.43 -0.18
CA HIS A 42 -9.61 3.00 0.08
C HIS A 42 -9.81 2.67 1.55
N ALA A 43 -10.11 3.64 2.35
CA ALA A 43 -9.91 3.51 3.76
C ALA A 43 -11.12 3.84 4.60
N LEU A 44 -12.29 3.59 4.12
CA LEU A 44 -13.50 3.70 4.93
C LEU A 44 -13.89 2.39 5.60
N LEU A 45 -13.17 1.31 5.35
CA LEU A 45 -13.40 0.04 6.02
C LEU A 45 -12.44 -0.08 7.20
N LYS A 46 -13.00 -0.15 8.40
CA LYS A 46 -12.24 -0.55 9.59
C LYS A 46 -11.79 -1.99 9.37
N LEU A 47 -10.48 -2.21 9.34
CA LEU A 47 -9.94 -3.57 9.27
C LEU A 47 -10.22 -4.30 10.59
N ILE A 48 -10.67 -5.53 10.48
CA ILE A 48 -10.79 -6.48 11.58
C ILE A 48 -9.78 -7.62 11.36
N THR A 49 -9.47 -8.36 12.41
CA THR A 49 -8.59 -9.52 12.33
C THR A 49 -9.05 -10.48 11.22
N GLY A 50 -8.14 -10.83 10.33
CA GLY A 50 -8.42 -11.72 9.19
C GLY A 50 -8.83 -11.01 7.90
N ASP A 51 -9.05 -9.70 7.91
CA ASP A 51 -9.32 -8.96 6.68
C ASP A 51 -8.12 -9.00 5.74
N VAL A 52 -8.43 -9.08 4.46
CA VAL A 52 -7.44 -9.09 3.38
C VAL A 52 -7.41 -7.74 2.70
N VAL A 53 -6.26 -7.12 2.68
CA VAL A 53 -5.99 -5.91 1.91
C VAL A 53 -5.02 -6.19 0.76
N SER A 54 -5.18 -5.46 -0.32
CA SER A 54 -4.28 -5.51 -1.47
C SER A 54 -3.80 -4.12 -1.81
N CYS A 55 -2.60 -4.03 -2.34
CA CYS A 55 -2.05 -2.78 -2.86
C CYS A 55 -2.80 -2.25 -4.10
N GLN A 56 -3.71 -3.05 -4.68
CA GLN A 56 -4.46 -2.71 -5.89
C GLN A 56 -5.93 -3.13 -5.72
N ILE A 57 -6.87 -2.24 -6.09
CA ILE A 57 -8.30 -2.45 -5.87
C ILE A 57 -9.01 -3.20 -6.97
N ASN A 58 -8.55 -3.14 -8.17
CA ASN A 58 -9.11 -3.87 -9.30
C ASN A 58 -8.21 -5.04 -9.68
N ALA A 59 -8.37 -6.15 -8.98
CA ALA A 59 -7.91 -7.44 -9.46
C ALA A 59 -8.77 -7.87 -10.67
N GLY A 60 -8.64 -7.17 -11.76
CA GLY A 60 -8.97 -7.75 -13.06
C GLY A 60 -8.07 -8.99 -13.17
N THR A 61 -8.66 -10.17 -13.09
CA THR A 61 -7.97 -11.46 -13.17
C THR A 61 -7.36 -11.62 -14.56
N SER A 62 -6.25 -10.96 -14.83
CA SER A 62 -5.43 -11.38 -15.95
C SER A 62 -4.59 -12.57 -15.52
N ASN A 63 -4.62 -13.61 -16.31
CA ASN A 63 -3.71 -14.74 -16.19
C ASN A 63 -2.28 -14.20 -16.17
N GLY A 64 -1.55 -14.59 -15.16
CA GLY A 64 -0.28 -14.14 -14.70
C GLY A 64 0.61 -13.40 -15.67
N VAL A 65 1.13 -12.30 -15.21
CA VAL A 65 2.30 -11.70 -15.80
C VAL A 65 3.51 -12.39 -15.23
N ALA A 66 4.38 -12.83 -16.11
CA ALA A 66 5.66 -13.37 -15.72
C ALA A 66 6.46 -12.25 -15.01
N SER A 67 6.78 -12.47 -13.76
CA SER A 67 7.82 -11.72 -13.08
C SER A 67 9.12 -11.90 -13.86
N GLN A 68 9.95 -10.88 -13.97
CA GLN A 68 11.25 -11.03 -14.64
C GLN A 68 12.31 -11.46 -13.61
N PRO A 69 13.25 -12.36 -14.00
CA PRO A 69 14.32 -12.77 -13.10
C PRO A 69 15.15 -11.58 -12.64
N ASN A 70 15.55 -11.62 -11.38
CA ASN A 70 16.41 -10.59 -10.78
C ASN A 70 15.82 -9.17 -10.78
N ARG A 71 14.51 -9.04 -11.02
CA ARG A 71 13.81 -7.75 -11.01
C ARG A 71 12.96 -7.61 -9.77
N LEU A 72 13.18 -6.53 -9.04
CA LEU A 72 12.30 -6.05 -8.00
C LEU A 72 11.19 -5.22 -8.63
N THR A 73 9.94 -5.49 -8.24
CA THR A 73 8.79 -4.69 -8.68
C THR A 73 8.07 -4.18 -7.46
N ALA A 74 8.12 -2.88 -7.24
CA ALA A 74 7.60 -2.18 -6.06
C ALA A 74 6.33 -1.42 -6.38
N LEU A 75 5.31 -1.59 -5.54
CA LEU A 75 4.02 -0.92 -5.60
C LEU A 75 3.79 -0.14 -4.31
N PRO A 76 3.24 1.07 -4.39
CA PRO A 76 2.93 1.84 -3.20
C PRO A 76 1.72 1.27 -2.48
N PHE A 77 1.78 1.31 -1.17
CA PHE A 77 0.70 0.94 -0.26
C PHE A 77 0.64 1.96 0.88
N ILE A 78 -0.52 2.56 1.08
CA ILE A 78 -0.76 3.52 2.16
C ILE A 78 -1.91 2.99 3.00
N PRO A 79 -1.65 2.48 4.21
CA PRO A 79 -2.70 2.01 5.10
C PRO A 79 -3.49 3.18 5.67
N ALA A 80 -4.80 3.04 5.70
CA ALA A 80 -5.68 4.06 6.27
C ALA A 80 -5.73 4.03 7.80
N GLN A 81 -5.40 2.91 8.38
CA GLN A 81 -5.28 2.71 9.81
C GLN A 81 -4.04 1.88 10.12
N THR A 82 -3.48 2.06 11.30
CA THR A 82 -2.39 1.22 11.78
C THR A 82 -2.90 -0.20 12.02
N PHE A 83 -2.20 -1.19 11.46
CA PHE A 83 -2.47 -2.60 11.70
C PHE A 83 -1.20 -3.43 11.62
N THR A 84 -1.20 -4.59 12.27
CA THR A 84 -0.15 -5.58 12.13
C THR A 84 -0.61 -6.64 11.14
N SER A 85 0.27 -7.05 10.23
CA SER A 85 -0.03 -8.14 9.30
C SER A 85 0.27 -9.49 9.93
N SER A 86 -0.60 -10.48 9.70
CA SER A 86 -0.35 -11.87 10.08
C SER A 86 0.29 -12.66 8.94
N ASN A 87 -0.08 -12.34 7.70
CA ASN A 87 0.45 -13.00 6.52
C ASN A 87 0.59 -12.02 5.36
N LEU A 88 1.60 -12.31 4.52
CA LEU A 88 1.71 -11.78 3.17
C LEU A 88 1.60 -12.95 2.20
N TYR A 89 0.90 -12.76 1.08
CA TYR A 89 0.75 -13.83 0.11
C TYR A 89 0.64 -13.33 -1.33
N ILE A 90 0.96 -14.23 -2.24
CA ILE A 90 0.83 -14.10 -3.68
C ILE A 90 0.08 -15.32 -4.21
N ASN A 91 -0.43 -15.24 -5.41
CA ASN A 91 -1.09 -16.38 -6.06
C ASN A 91 -0.35 -16.73 -7.34
N ALA A 92 0.30 -17.90 -7.34
CA ALA A 92 0.96 -18.48 -8.52
C ALA A 92 -0.10 -19.11 -9.43
N ARG A 93 -0.08 -18.75 -10.70
CA ARG A 93 -1.08 -19.16 -11.72
C ARG A 93 -0.42 -19.53 -13.04
N GLY A 94 -1.23 -20.05 -13.95
CA GLY A 94 -0.78 -20.39 -15.30
C GLY A 94 0.19 -21.57 -15.32
N THR A 95 1.15 -21.54 -16.22
CA THR A 95 2.12 -22.64 -16.36
C THR A 95 3.19 -22.54 -15.27
N PRO A 96 3.36 -23.57 -14.43
CA PRO A 96 4.42 -23.60 -13.44
C PRO A 96 5.82 -23.51 -14.06
N VAL A 97 6.72 -22.84 -13.35
CA VAL A 97 8.14 -22.74 -13.74
C VAL A 97 8.97 -23.47 -12.69
N ALA A 98 9.57 -24.59 -13.07
CA ALA A 98 10.36 -25.42 -12.16
C ALA A 98 11.49 -24.62 -11.50
N GLY A 99 11.62 -24.74 -10.17
CA GLY A 99 12.63 -24.05 -9.38
C GLY A 99 12.40 -22.55 -9.20
N SER A 100 11.24 -22.02 -9.62
CA SER A 100 10.92 -20.62 -9.41
C SER A 100 10.61 -20.32 -7.95
N ARG A 101 11.14 -19.20 -7.48
CA ARG A 101 10.97 -18.68 -6.11
C ARG A 101 10.75 -17.19 -6.15
N VAL A 102 10.00 -16.70 -5.18
CA VAL A 102 9.70 -15.29 -5.00
C VAL A 102 9.94 -14.90 -3.55
N LYS A 103 10.47 -13.72 -3.33
CA LYS A 103 10.47 -13.05 -2.04
C LYS A 103 9.53 -11.86 -2.06
N ILE A 104 8.88 -11.62 -0.93
CA ILE A 104 8.12 -10.41 -0.65
C ILE A 104 9.00 -9.51 0.21
N LEU A 105 9.16 -8.27 -0.23
CA LEU A 105 9.95 -7.26 0.46
C LEU A 105 9.06 -6.06 0.74
N ILE A 106 9.40 -5.31 1.79
CA ILE A 106 8.79 -4.01 2.09
C ILE A 106 9.92 -3.00 2.18
N TYR A 107 9.78 -1.91 1.43
CA TYR A 107 10.69 -0.77 1.48
C TYR A 107 9.97 0.46 2.02
N SER A 108 10.72 1.34 2.68
CA SER A 108 10.23 2.66 3.08
C SER A 108 10.13 3.60 1.90
N ASP A 109 9.35 4.66 2.08
CA ASP A 109 9.25 5.77 1.12
C ASP A 109 10.15 6.93 1.52
N VAL A 110 10.79 7.53 0.53
CA VAL A 110 11.36 8.87 0.63
C VAL A 110 11.05 9.63 -0.65
N ASN A 111 10.28 10.70 -0.54
CA ASN A 111 9.91 11.56 -1.66
C ASN A 111 9.20 10.80 -2.81
N GLY A 112 8.35 9.82 -2.47
CA GLY A 112 7.61 9.03 -3.45
C GLY A 112 8.44 7.96 -4.16
N LEU A 113 9.55 7.53 -3.57
CA LEU A 113 10.45 6.50 -4.09
C LEU A 113 10.75 5.44 -3.04
N PRO A 114 10.84 4.15 -3.44
CA PRO A 114 11.30 3.09 -2.54
C PRO A 114 12.77 3.30 -2.18
N THR A 115 13.11 3.15 -0.89
CA THR A 115 14.47 3.44 -0.42
C THR A 115 15.04 2.34 0.46
N THR A 116 14.68 2.27 1.72
CA THR A 116 15.30 1.37 2.70
C THR A 116 14.46 0.12 2.92
N LYS A 117 15.09 -1.05 2.88
CA LYS A 117 14.39 -2.31 3.17
C LYS A 117 13.98 -2.37 4.64
N LEU A 118 12.68 -2.56 4.88
CA LEU A 118 12.08 -2.72 6.20
C LEU A 118 11.79 -4.20 6.53
N TYR A 119 11.50 -5.01 5.49
CA TYR A 119 11.16 -6.42 5.66
C TYR A 119 11.63 -7.25 4.46
N GLU A 120 11.98 -8.51 4.72
CA GLU A 120 12.31 -9.53 3.72
C GLU A 120 11.71 -10.87 4.16
N SER A 121 10.92 -11.49 3.29
CA SER A 121 10.38 -12.81 3.53
C SER A 121 11.42 -13.91 3.28
N THR A 122 11.12 -15.11 3.75
CA THR A 122 11.73 -16.33 3.22
C THR A 122 11.29 -16.54 1.76
N ASP A 123 11.96 -17.44 1.07
CA ASP A 123 11.59 -17.86 -0.30
C ASP A 123 10.20 -18.50 -0.31
N LEU A 124 9.33 -18.04 -1.18
CA LEU A 124 8.06 -18.64 -1.53
C LEU A 124 8.26 -19.50 -2.78
N ASP A 125 8.01 -20.80 -2.67
CA ASP A 125 8.09 -21.73 -3.82
C ASP A 125 6.91 -21.49 -4.77
N THR A 126 7.21 -20.96 -5.95
CA THR A 126 6.25 -20.70 -7.03
C THR A 126 6.34 -21.71 -8.18
N SER A 127 7.04 -22.83 -7.96
CA SER A 127 7.12 -23.94 -8.94
C SER A 127 5.83 -24.71 -9.11
N THR A 128 4.82 -24.45 -8.26
CA THR A 128 3.46 -25.00 -8.36
C THR A 128 2.43 -23.88 -8.27
N ILE A 129 1.26 -24.11 -8.87
CA ILE A 129 0.14 -23.15 -8.81
C ILE A 129 -0.47 -23.07 -7.39
N GLY A 130 -1.16 -21.98 -7.10
CA GLY A 130 -1.90 -21.75 -5.86
C GLY A 130 -1.35 -20.58 -5.03
N ILE A 131 -1.99 -20.37 -3.89
CA ILE A 131 -1.61 -19.31 -2.94
C ILE A 131 -0.31 -19.72 -2.25
N LYS A 132 0.63 -18.78 -2.19
CA LYS A 132 1.91 -18.90 -1.50
C LYS A 132 1.97 -17.87 -0.41
N THR A 133 2.08 -18.30 0.84
CA THR A 133 1.94 -17.47 2.03
C THR A 133 3.22 -17.48 2.85
N VAL A 134 3.57 -16.33 3.40
CA VAL A 134 4.57 -16.18 4.46
C VAL A 134 3.94 -15.51 5.67
N THR A 135 4.15 -16.09 6.85
CA THR A 135 3.73 -15.49 8.11
C THR A 135 4.65 -14.32 8.45
N THR A 136 4.08 -13.25 8.95
CA THR A 136 4.79 -12.02 9.33
C THR A 136 4.12 -11.37 10.53
N SER A 137 4.81 -10.44 11.16
CA SER A 137 4.26 -9.56 12.21
C SER A 137 4.64 -8.10 11.92
N PHE A 138 4.71 -7.74 10.64
CA PHE A 138 5.06 -6.39 10.23
C PHE A 138 3.90 -5.43 10.51
N THR A 139 4.20 -4.30 11.19
CA THR A 139 3.21 -3.27 11.48
C THR A 139 3.26 -2.18 10.43
N PHE A 140 2.11 -1.93 9.82
CA PHE A 140 1.87 -0.83 8.90
C PHE A 140 1.24 0.34 9.66
N ASN A 141 1.85 1.51 9.66
CA ASN A 141 1.33 2.71 10.31
C ASN A 141 0.41 3.48 9.38
N ALA A 142 -0.70 4.00 9.92
CA ALA A 142 -1.66 4.79 9.16
C ALA A 142 -1.01 6.00 8.48
N GLY A 143 -1.33 6.21 7.21
CA GLY A 143 -0.88 7.36 6.43
C GLY A 143 0.58 7.30 5.95
N GLU A 144 1.37 6.33 6.39
CA GLU A 144 2.73 6.13 5.88
C GLU A 144 2.70 5.40 4.54
N THR A 145 3.62 5.74 3.66
CA THR A 145 3.78 5.04 2.38
C THR A 145 4.80 3.93 2.51
N TYR A 146 4.40 2.73 2.13
CA TYR A 146 5.23 1.54 2.03
C TYR A 146 5.30 1.08 0.58
N TRP A 147 6.43 0.50 0.19
CA TRP A 147 6.61 -0.09 -1.13
C TRP A 147 6.61 -1.60 -1.02
N LEU A 148 5.45 -2.20 -1.34
CA LEU A 148 5.31 -3.65 -1.38
C LEU A 148 6.00 -4.16 -2.64
N THR A 149 7.01 -5.00 -2.44
CA THR A 149 7.93 -5.37 -3.52
C THR A 149 7.97 -6.87 -3.70
N LEU A 150 7.89 -7.31 -4.94
CA LEU A 150 8.12 -8.70 -5.35
C LEU A 150 9.47 -8.82 -6.04
N TRP A 151 10.17 -9.91 -5.75
CA TRP A 151 11.46 -10.21 -6.32
C TRP A 151 11.57 -11.71 -6.61
N SER A 152 11.90 -12.08 -7.84
CA SER A 152 11.92 -13.47 -8.28
C SER A 152 13.25 -13.87 -8.90
N ASN A 153 13.58 -15.17 -8.76
CA ASN A 153 14.77 -15.75 -9.40
C ASN A 153 14.55 -16.15 -10.86
N LEU A 154 13.31 -16.48 -11.21
CA LEU A 154 12.89 -16.88 -12.56
C LEU A 154 11.63 -16.10 -12.96
N ASN A 155 10.90 -16.59 -13.97
CA ASN A 155 9.68 -15.96 -14.51
C ASN A 155 8.39 -16.69 -14.06
N PRO A 156 8.06 -16.76 -12.75
CA PRO A 156 6.80 -17.36 -12.34
C PRO A 156 5.63 -16.54 -12.87
N ASN A 157 4.56 -17.23 -13.24
CA ASN A 157 3.28 -16.60 -13.55
C ASN A 157 2.52 -16.33 -12.25
N LEU A 158 2.23 -15.05 -11.97
CA LEU A 158 1.55 -14.63 -10.75
C LEU A 158 0.27 -13.89 -11.09
N THR A 159 -0.72 -13.91 -10.19
CA THR A 159 -1.90 -13.04 -10.34
C THR A 159 -1.46 -11.59 -10.40
N ALA A 160 -1.93 -10.87 -11.41
CA ALA A 160 -1.52 -9.51 -11.67
C ALA A 160 -2.71 -8.63 -12.03
N CYS A 161 -2.58 -7.33 -11.83
CA CYS A 161 -3.51 -6.32 -12.29
C CYS A 161 -3.08 -5.80 -13.65
N SER A 162 -4.03 -5.64 -14.58
CA SER A 162 -3.76 -5.03 -15.88
C SER A 162 -3.35 -3.56 -15.71
N SER A 163 -2.46 -3.08 -16.54
CA SER A 163 -2.07 -1.66 -16.58
C SER A 163 -3.25 -0.70 -16.78
N THR A 164 -4.31 -1.14 -17.46
CA THR A 164 -5.52 -0.35 -17.66
C THR A 164 -6.41 -0.26 -16.42
N SER A 165 -6.19 -1.12 -15.44
CA SER A 165 -6.93 -1.16 -14.17
C SER A 165 -6.17 -0.53 -13.00
N LEU A 166 -4.94 -0.06 -13.25
CA LEU A 166 -4.09 0.52 -12.22
C LEU A 166 -4.35 2.02 -12.07
N ILE A 167 -4.37 2.47 -10.84
CA ILE A 167 -4.35 3.91 -10.55
C ILE A 167 -2.89 4.36 -10.65
N PRO A 168 -2.56 5.28 -11.55
CA PRO A 168 -1.20 5.79 -11.63
C PRO A 168 -0.88 6.63 -10.38
N ILE A 169 0.30 6.41 -9.82
CA ILE A 169 0.79 7.22 -8.69
C ILE A 169 1.28 8.60 -9.15
N LYS A 170 1.71 8.69 -10.37
CA LYS A 170 2.06 9.95 -11.05
C LYS A 170 2.13 9.73 -12.55
N THR A 171 2.25 10.80 -13.31
CA THR A 171 2.58 10.75 -14.73
C THR A 171 4.01 11.26 -14.94
N THR A 172 4.74 10.61 -15.85
CA THR A 172 6.04 11.10 -16.34
C THR A 172 5.88 11.36 -17.83
N GLY A 173 5.82 12.63 -18.20
CA GLY A 173 5.41 13.01 -19.55
C GLY A 173 3.94 12.59 -19.79
N THR A 174 3.70 11.77 -20.80
CA THR A 174 2.38 11.23 -21.14
C THR A 174 2.12 9.82 -20.57
N SER A 175 3.11 9.23 -19.90
CA SER A 175 3.01 7.84 -19.43
C SER A 175 2.67 7.78 -17.94
N PRO A 176 1.61 7.03 -17.56
CA PRO A 176 1.28 6.81 -16.16
C PRO A 176 2.33 5.91 -15.50
N VAL A 177 2.78 6.30 -14.31
CA VAL A 177 3.67 5.48 -13.47
C VAL A 177 2.82 4.76 -12.44
N THR A 178 2.88 3.43 -12.41
CA THR A 178 2.10 2.57 -11.51
C THR A 178 2.92 1.99 -10.37
N GLY A 179 4.24 2.09 -10.45
CA GLY A 179 5.18 1.58 -9.48
C GLY A 179 6.62 1.82 -9.94
N TYR A 180 7.55 1.14 -9.28
CA TYR A 180 8.97 1.19 -9.66
C TYR A 180 9.58 -0.20 -9.77
N THR A 181 10.58 -0.31 -10.61
CA THR A 181 11.39 -1.52 -10.73
C THR A 181 12.85 -1.23 -10.46
N GLY A 182 13.54 -2.24 -9.96
CA GLY A 182 14.98 -2.24 -9.78
C GLY A 182 15.56 -3.61 -10.18
N VAL A 183 16.85 -3.69 -10.37
CA VAL A 183 17.54 -4.93 -10.76
C VAL A 183 18.59 -5.29 -9.72
N ALA A 184 18.49 -6.52 -9.19
CA ALA A 184 19.51 -7.12 -8.32
C ALA A 184 19.48 -8.63 -8.50
N THR A 185 20.66 -9.27 -8.43
CA THR A 185 20.77 -10.73 -8.47
C THR A 185 20.02 -11.34 -7.30
N TYR A 186 19.12 -12.30 -7.57
CA TYR A 186 18.31 -12.95 -6.55
C TYR A 186 19.16 -13.63 -5.48
N GLY A 187 18.80 -13.43 -4.22
CA GLY A 187 19.54 -13.95 -3.06
C GLY A 187 19.17 -13.20 -1.79
N THR A 188 20.10 -12.50 -1.18
CA THR A 188 19.86 -11.56 -0.08
C THR A 188 19.36 -10.23 -0.66
N ALA A 189 18.23 -9.76 -0.19
CA ALA A 189 17.64 -8.54 -0.72
C ALA A 189 18.49 -7.30 -0.41
N PRO A 190 18.65 -6.39 -1.37
CA PRO A 190 19.35 -5.13 -1.16
C PRO A 190 18.77 -4.33 0.01
N THR A 191 19.64 -3.77 0.86
CA THR A 191 19.22 -2.90 1.96
C THR A 191 18.66 -1.56 1.46
N THR A 192 19.16 -1.10 0.32
CA THR A 192 18.64 0.06 -0.41
C THR A 192 18.04 -0.41 -1.72
N PHE A 193 16.86 0.11 -2.08
CA PHE A 193 16.22 -0.24 -3.33
C PHE A 193 17.13 0.12 -4.52
N PRO A 194 17.44 -0.82 -5.41
CA PRO A 194 18.35 -0.56 -6.51
C PRO A 194 17.71 0.31 -7.57
N SER A 195 18.52 0.97 -8.36
CA SER A 195 18.19 1.87 -9.49
C SER A 195 16.69 1.96 -9.85
N VAL A 196 16.05 3.06 -9.44
CA VAL A 196 14.60 3.24 -9.57
C VAL A 196 14.21 3.52 -11.02
N ILE A 197 13.50 2.58 -11.65
CA ILE A 197 12.95 2.71 -13.02
C ILE A 197 11.42 2.74 -12.92
N ALA A 198 10.79 3.74 -13.53
CA ALA A 198 9.34 3.86 -13.54
C ALA A 198 8.68 2.64 -14.22
N GLN A 199 7.69 2.05 -13.53
CA GLN A 199 6.87 0.96 -14.06
C GLN A 199 5.62 1.54 -14.70
N THR A 200 5.37 1.16 -15.95
CA THR A 200 4.21 1.64 -16.73
C THR A 200 3.32 0.49 -17.23
N SER A 201 3.64 -0.74 -16.83
CA SER A 201 2.97 -1.95 -17.30
C SER A 201 2.27 -2.69 -16.15
N THR A 202 1.73 -3.84 -16.46
CA THR A 202 1.06 -4.75 -15.52
C THR A 202 1.92 -5.05 -14.30
N VAL A 203 1.31 -5.08 -13.13
CA VAL A 203 1.97 -5.36 -11.86
C VAL A 203 1.32 -6.54 -11.15
N VAL A 204 2.13 -7.30 -10.44
CA VAL A 204 1.70 -8.46 -9.65
C VAL A 204 0.95 -7.99 -8.41
N CYS A 205 -0.19 -8.62 -8.13
CA CYS A 205 -0.96 -8.35 -6.91
C CYS A 205 -0.32 -9.03 -5.71
N LEU A 206 -0.07 -8.27 -4.68
CA LEU A 206 0.35 -8.73 -3.36
C LEU A 206 -0.79 -8.50 -2.38
N PHE A 207 -1.03 -9.48 -1.51
CA PHE A 207 -2.11 -9.48 -0.55
C PHE A 207 -1.55 -9.53 0.88
N ILE A 208 -2.23 -8.86 1.79
CA ILE A 208 -1.88 -8.73 3.20
C ILE A 208 -3.08 -9.16 4.02
N THR A 209 -2.88 -10.04 5.02
CA THR A 209 -3.93 -10.35 6.01
C THR A 209 -3.61 -9.62 7.30
N SER A 210 -4.60 -8.92 7.87
CA SER A 210 -4.48 -8.28 9.18
C SER A 210 -4.46 -9.32 10.31
N ALA A 211 -3.67 -9.05 11.34
CA ALA A 211 -3.63 -9.88 12.56
C ALA A 211 -4.81 -9.59 13.47
#